data_6098460673f22764a00366f403ee0dea
#
_entry.id   6098460673f22764a00366f403ee0dea
#
_cell.length_a   1.000
_cell.length_b   1.000
_cell.length_c   1.000
_cell.angle_alpha   90.00
_cell.angle_beta   90.00
_cell.angle_gamma   90.00
#
_symmetry.space_group_name_H-M   'P 1'
#
loop_
_entity.id
_entity.type
_entity.pdbx_description
1 polymer ?
#
loop_
_entity_poly.entity_id
_entity_poly.type
_entity_poly.pdbx_seq_one_letter_code
_entity_poly.pdbx_strand_id
1 'polypeptide(L)'
;DAHTVHALDAAGGKELWRFTAGGRVDSPPTLHEGLVLFGSMDGRVTCLRATDGELVWRFLAAPHDRRIGAFDQIESVWPVHGSVLVRAGVAYVTAGRSTYMDGGIRLYGLEPATGRIVHRGLLEGPHRRIDGQRDVAFYVPGANSDVLVGEGGRIYMRQKPLTPELKEIDTEVLSSKGEADVGLHVFSTSGLLDGSWYNRTFWMYSKRWPGFQLANQAPKTGQLLVADEQTTYAVRVFYRRNVHSPMFFPGREGYLLFADRNTTEPQIVGEAGSRPPVQWLPQSDYARGRGDQMVKLGSKAFGGDKMIGYTRADPALWMLWLPVRIRAMVKTRDVLFVAGPPDLYDPKEPFAAIEGRKGAVLVAVSPQTGQEIGRTTLDVPPVFDGMIAAPGRLFASLIDGTVVCLPGRSQP
;
A
#
# COMPACT_ATOMS: atom_id res chain seq x y z
N ASP A 1 -12.64 -18.74 -1.46
CA ASP A 1 -11.79 -19.52 -0.55
C ASP A 1 -10.40 -18.90 -0.49
N ALA A 2 -9.97 -18.47 0.70
CA ALA A 2 -8.73 -17.74 0.90
C ALA A 2 -7.45 -18.57 0.60
N HIS A 3 -7.59 -19.87 0.40
CA HIS A 3 -6.48 -20.80 0.10
C HIS A 3 -6.33 -21.10 -1.39
N THR A 4 -7.22 -20.61 -2.24
CA THR A 4 -7.29 -21.03 -3.64
C THR A 4 -6.94 -19.91 -4.60
N VAL A 5 -6.06 -20.21 -5.54
CA VAL A 5 -5.76 -19.35 -6.70
C VAL A 5 -6.56 -19.88 -7.88
N HIS A 6 -7.28 -18.99 -8.55
CA HIS A 6 -8.11 -19.30 -9.70
C HIS A 6 -7.58 -18.62 -10.96
N ALA A 7 -7.60 -19.32 -12.08
CA ALA A 7 -7.44 -18.73 -13.39
C ALA A 7 -8.78 -18.72 -14.12
N LEU A 8 -9.19 -17.56 -14.59
CA LEU A 8 -10.44 -17.39 -15.31
C LEU A 8 -10.18 -16.96 -16.74
N ASP A 9 -10.97 -17.45 -17.67
CA ASP A 9 -11.02 -16.91 -19.03
C ASP A 9 -11.50 -15.46 -18.98
N ALA A 10 -10.68 -14.56 -19.45
CA ALA A 10 -10.97 -13.13 -19.40
C ALA A 10 -12.15 -12.71 -20.29
N ALA A 11 -12.54 -13.52 -21.28
CA ALA A 11 -13.66 -13.21 -22.18
C ALA A 11 -15.00 -13.66 -21.59
N GLY A 12 -15.05 -14.87 -21.03
CA GLY A 12 -16.30 -15.49 -20.58
C GLY A 12 -16.41 -15.72 -19.09
N GLY A 13 -15.33 -15.45 -18.31
CA GLY A 13 -15.32 -15.71 -16.88
C GLY A 13 -15.28 -17.19 -16.48
N LYS A 14 -15.13 -18.10 -17.46
CA LYS A 14 -15.05 -19.53 -17.19
C LYS A 14 -13.76 -19.86 -16.43
N GLU A 15 -13.85 -20.66 -15.36
CA GLU A 15 -12.67 -21.18 -14.69
C GLU A 15 -11.90 -22.11 -15.65
N LEU A 16 -10.61 -21.78 -15.83
CA LEU A 16 -9.68 -22.59 -16.61
C LEU A 16 -9.01 -23.63 -15.73
N TRP A 17 -8.55 -23.21 -14.58
CA TRP A 17 -7.97 -24.05 -13.54
C TRP A 17 -8.02 -23.38 -12.17
N ARG A 18 -7.81 -24.16 -11.13
CA ARG A 18 -7.65 -23.70 -9.76
C ARG A 18 -6.58 -24.52 -9.04
N PHE A 19 -5.93 -23.90 -8.09
CA PHE A 19 -4.92 -24.53 -7.23
C PHE A 19 -5.16 -24.15 -5.78
N THR A 20 -5.24 -25.16 -4.89
CA THR A 20 -5.40 -24.95 -3.45
C THR A 20 -4.05 -25.04 -2.77
N ALA A 21 -3.62 -23.96 -2.11
CA ALA A 21 -2.39 -23.87 -1.33
C ALA A 21 -2.57 -24.52 0.05
N GLY A 22 -1.46 -24.79 0.72
CA GLY A 22 -1.45 -25.35 2.07
C GLY A 22 -1.82 -24.34 3.19
N GLY A 23 -1.95 -23.07 2.85
CA GLY A 23 -2.33 -21.96 3.73
C GLY A 23 -2.95 -20.83 2.93
N ARG A 24 -3.51 -19.85 3.64
CA ARG A 24 -4.15 -18.67 3.02
C ARG A 24 -3.17 -17.94 2.09
N VAL A 25 -3.67 -17.47 0.96
CA VAL A 25 -2.95 -16.63 -0.01
C VAL A 25 -3.47 -15.20 0.15
N ASP A 26 -2.66 -14.33 0.74
CA ASP A 26 -3.08 -12.97 1.13
C ASP A 26 -2.73 -11.90 0.08
N SER A 27 -1.82 -12.19 -0.82
CA SER A 27 -1.36 -11.24 -1.84
C SER A 27 -1.61 -11.76 -3.26
N PRO A 28 -1.77 -10.86 -4.23
CA PRO A 28 -1.96 -11.24 -5.62
C PRO A 28 -0.80 -12.08 -6.14
N PRO A 29 -1.07 -13.13 -6.94
CA PRO A 29 -0.03 -13.86 -7.64
C PRO A 29 0.72 -12.98 -8.63
N THR A 30 2.01 -13.22 -8.80
CA THR A 30 2.87 -12.56 -9.78
C THR A 30 2.98 -13.43 -11.03
N LEU A 31 2.70 -12.85 -12.19
CA LEU A 31 2.86 -13.49 -13.49
C LEU A 31 4.24 -13.14 -14.08
N HIS A 32 4.99 -14.15 -14.48
CA HIS A 32 6.31 -13.98 -15.10
C HIS A 32 6.59 -15.12 -16.10
N GLU A 33 6.77 -14.80 -17.37
CA GLU A 33 7.17 -15.74 -18.43
C GLU A 33 6.40 -17.07 -18.44
N GLY A 34 5.07 -16.99 -18.33
CA GLY A 34 4.19 -18.17 -18.31
C GLY A 34 4.13 -18.89 -16.96
N LEU A 35 4.71 -18.33 -15.92
CA LEU A 35 4.67 -18.82 -14.54
C LEU A 35 3.76 -17.95 -13.68
N VAL A 36 3.17 -18.56 -12.66
CA VAL A 36 2.36 -17.91 -11.61
C VAL A 36 3.04 -18.18 -10.27
N LEU A 37 3.57 -17.12 -9.64
CA LEU A 37 4.31 -17.21 -8.39
C LEU A 37 3.51 -16.55 -7.27
N PHE A 38 3.38 -17.21 -6.12
CA PHE A 38 2.71 -16.65 -4.95
C PHE A 38 3.23 -17.26 -3.65
N GLY A 39 3.10 -16.47 -2.59
CA GLY A 39 3.34 -16.92 -1.22
C GLY A 39 2.07 -17.39 -0.54
N SER A 40 2.20 -18.19 0.51
CA SER A 40 1.10 -18.63 1.36
C SER A 40 1.46 -18.67 2.83
N MET A 41 0.45 -18.65 3.67
CA MET A 41 0.60 -18.59 5.13
C MET A 41 1.17 -19.88 5.73
N ASP A 42 1.30 -20.96 4.95
CA ASP A 42 2.03 -22.17 5.35
C ASP A 42 3.56 -22.04 5.25
N GLY A 43 4.07 -20.84 4.91
CA GLY A 43 5.51 -20.56 4.82
C GLY A 43 6.15 -20.99 3.50
N ARG A 44 5.36 -21.19 2.47
CA ARG A 44 5.82 -21.66 1.16
C ARG A 44 5.64 -20.62 0.06
N VAL A 45 6.52 -20.71 -0.91
CA VAL A 45 6.37 -20.07 -2.22
C VAL A 45 6.00 -21.17 -3.22
N THR A 46 4.97 -20.95 -3.98
CA THR A 46 4.48 -21.88 -5.00
C THR A 46 4.61 -21.25 -6.38
N CYS A 47 5.10 -22.04 -7.33
CA CYS A 47 5.15 -21.69 -8.75
C CYS A 47 4.32 -22.68 -9.54
N LEU A 48 3.37 -22.14 -10.31
CA LEU A 48 2.52 -22.91 -11.21
C LEU A 48 2.79 -22.51 -12.66
N ARG A 49 2.49 -23.42 -13.59
CA ARG A 49 2.41 -23.09 -15.01
C ARG A 49 1.11 -22.33 -15.29
N ALA A 50 1.19 -21.18 -15.92
CA ALA A 50 0.04 -20.29 -16.09
C ALA A 50 -1.07 -20.89 -17.00
N THR A 51 -0.71 -21.78 -17.92
CA THR A 51 -1.66 -22.36 -18.90
C THR A 51 -2.64 -23.36 -18.31
N ASP A 52 -2.24 -24.11 -17.29
CA ASP A 52 -3.01 -25.24 -16.77
C ASP A 52 -2.99 -25.38 -15.24
N GLY A 53 -2.25 -24.51 -14.53
CA GLY A 53 -2.15 -24.55 -13.06
C GLY A 53 -1.31 -25.70 -12.50
N GLU A 54 -0.58 -26.42 -13.36
CA GLU A 54 0.30 -27.51 -12.91
C GLU A 54 1.45 -26.96 -12.06
N LEU A 55 1.75 -27.67 -10.98
CA LEU A 55 2.84 -27.33 -10.06
C LEU A 55 4.20 -27.51 -10.74
N VAL A 56 4.94 -26.41 -10.91
CA VAL A 56 6.31 -26.43 -11.42
C VAL A 56 7.29 -26.70 -10.26
N TRP A 57 7.20 -25.91 -9.21
CA TRP A 57 8.01 -26.11 -7.98
C TRP A 57 7.33 -25.51 -6.76
N ARG A 58 7.77 -25.96 -5.59
CA ARG A 58 7.37 -25.40 -4.30
C ARG A 58 8.59 -25.26 -3.40
N PHE A 59 8.79 -24.08 -2.85
CA PHE A 59 9.92 -23.75 -2.00
C PHE A 59 9.44 -23.50 -0.55
N LEU A 60 10.03 -24.19 0.45
CA LEU A 60 9.80 -23.88 1.85
C LEU A 60 10.70 -22.70 2.25
N ALA A 61 10.12 -21.50 2.36
CA ALA A 61 10.82 -20.29 2.78
C ALA A 61 10.97 -20.21 4.32
N ALA A 62 10.08 -20.87 5.05
CA ALA A 62 10.21 -21.04 6.50
C ALA A 62 11.43 -21.93 6.83
N PRO A 63 12.21 -21.62 7.88
CA PRO A 63 13.37 -22.43 8.27
C PRO A 63 12.96 -23.81 8.76
N HIS A 64 11.76 -23.93 9.33
CA HIS A 64 11.17 -25.15 9.85
C HIS A 64 9.67 -25.18 9.62
N ASP A 65 9.07 -26.36 9.52
CA ASP A 65 7.61 -26.52 9.44
C ASP A 65 6.96 -26.42 10.84
N ARG A 66 7.18 -25.28 11.50
CA ARG A 66 6.55 -24.95 12.79
C ARG A 66 5.31 -24.13 12.55
N ARG A 67 4.20 -24.53 13.20
CA ARG A 67 2.88 -23.92 13.00
C ARG A 67 2.33 -23.33 14.28
N ILE A 68 1.48 -22.33 14.12
CA ILE A 68 0.74 -21.65 15.18
C ILE A 68 -0.71 -21.48 14.77
N GLY A 69 -1.60 -21.34 15.75
CA GLY A 69 -2.95 -20.82 15.52
C GLY A 69 -2.93 -19.30 15.40
N ALA A 70 -3.38 -18.76 14.29
CA ALA A 70 -3.51 -17.32 14.05
C ALA A 70 -4.69 -17.05 13.11
N PHE A 71 -5.47 -16.00 13.37
CA PHE A 71 -6.62 -15.60 12.55
C PHE A 71 -7.58 -16.76 12.23
N ASP A 72 -7.90 -17.56 13.26
CA ASP A 72 -8.76 -18.76 13.19
C ASP A 72 -8.27 -19.86 12.24
N GLN A 73 -6.98 -19.86 11.91
CA GLN A 73 -6.34 -20.83 11.01
C GLN A 73 -5.03 -21.34 11.58
N ILE A 74 -4.54 -22.44 11.01
CA ILE A 74 -3.20 -22.96 11.29
C ILE A 74 -2.24 -22.40 10.25
N GLU A 75 -1.25 -21.64 10.69
CA GLU A 75 -0.29 -20.95 9.84
C GLU A 75 1.14 -21.29 10.22
N SER A 76 2.08 -21.03 9.32
CA SER A 76 3.51 -21.07 9.64
C SER A 76 3.87 -19.94 10.62
N VAL A 77 4.82 -20.18 11.48
CA VAL A 77 5.50 -19.13 12.27
C VAL A 77 6.19 -18.12 11.35
N TRP A 78 6.66 -18.56 10.19
CA TRP A 78 7.28 -17.74 9.13
C TRP A 78 6.43 -17.77 7.85
N PRO A 79 5.28 -17.07 7.81
CA PRO A 79 4.43 -17.05 6.63
C PRO A 79 5.09 -16.26 5.49
N VAL A 80 4.68 -16.59 4.26
CA VAL A 80 4.99 -15.80 3.06
C VAL A 80 3.71 -15.09 2.63
N HIS A 81 3.43 -13.94 3.22
CA HIS A 81 2.18 -13.20 3.01
C HIS A 81 2.29 -12.05 2.00
N GLY A 82 3.51 -11.60 1.70
CA GLY A 82 3.76 -10.58 0.69
C GLY A 82 3.77 -11.11 -0.75
N SER A 83 3.60 -10.20 -1.71
CA SER A 83 3.71 -10.54 -3.13
C SER A 83 5.14 -10.92 -3.52
N VAL A 84 5.28 -11.78 -4.50
CA VAL A 84 6.56 -12.10 -5.12
C VAL A 84 6.97 -10.95 -6.04
N LEU A 85 8.13 -10.36 -5.82
CA LEU A 85 8.71 -9.35 -6.71
C LEU A 85 9.66 -10.02 -7.69
N VAL A 86 9.38 -9.96 -8.99
CA VAL A 86 10.34 -10.42 -10.00
C VAL A 86 11.07 -9.21 -10.60
N ARG A 87 12.40 -9.22 -10.50
CA ARG A 87 13.27 -8.17 -11.05
C ARG A 87 14.59 -8.75 -11.54
N ALA A 88 15.00 -8.34 -12.73
CA ALA A 88 16.24 -8.80 -13.36
C ALA A 88 16.43 -10.33 -13.33
N GLY A 89 15.36 -11.08 -13.59
CA GLY A 89 15.40 -12.55 -13.61
C GLY A 89 15.45 -13.22 -12.24
N VAL A 90 15.23 -12.50 -11.14
CA VAL A 90 15.20 -13.03 -9.78
C VAL A 90 13.83 -12.77 -9.14
N ALA A 91 13.25 -13.81 -8.54
CA ALA A 91 12.02 -13.73 -7.75
C ALA A 91 12.36 -13.51 -6.27
N TYR A 92 12.06 -12.33 -5.76
CA TYR A 92 12.31 -11.93 -4.38
C TYR A 92 11.09 -12.20 -3.50
N VAL A 93 11.32 -12.82 -2.36
CA VAL A 93 10.28 -13.18 -1.38
C VAL A 93 10.79 -13.00 0.04
N THR A 94 9.87 -12.79 0.98
CA THR A 94 10.15 -12.70 2.41
C THR A 94 9.31 -13.71 3.18
N ALA A 95 9.87 -14.28 4.24
CA ALA A 95 9.18 -15.19 5.15
C ALA A 95 9.40 -14.76 6.60
N GLY A 96 8.31 -14.55 7.33
CA GLY A 96 8.34 -14.09 8.72
C GLY A 96 7.37 -12.97 8.99
N ARG A 97 7.07 -12.72 10.27
CA ARG A 97 6.10 -11.71 10.70
C ARG A 97 6.75 -10.41 11.12
N SER A 98 7.90 -10.48 11.76
CA SER A 98 8.58 -9.31 12.31
C SER A 98 10.07 -9.61 12.51
N THR A 99 10.90 -8.58 12.41
CA THR A 99 12.33 -8.67 12.71
C THR A 99 12.62 -9.00 14.17
N TYR A 100 11.66 -8.82 15.08
CA TYR A 100 11.82 -9.09 16.52
C TYR A 100 11.35 -10.49 16.94
N MET A 101 10.68 -11.21 16.07
CA MET A 101 10.03 -12.47 16.44
C MET A 101 10.63 -13.64 15.67
N ASP A 102 10.73 -14.77 16.31
CA ASP A 102 11.05 -16.07 15.72
C ASP A 102 12.36 -16.09 14.88
N GLY A 103 13.36 -15.29 15.27
CA GLY A 103 14.63 -15.18 14.55
C GLY A 103 14.53 -14.38 13.25
N GLY A 104 13.61 -13.40 13.21
CA GLY A 104 13.54 -12.38 12.18
C GLY A 104 12.82 -12.78 10.89
N ILE A 105 13.00 -11.93 9.88
CA ILE A 105 12.44 -12.09 8.53
C ILE A 105 13.53 -12.65 7.62
N ARG A 106 13.26 -13.77 7.00
CA ARG A 106 14.12 -14.39 6.00
C ARG A 106 13.82 -13.83 4.63
N LEU A 107 14.87 -13.55 3.89
CA LEU A 107 14.82 -13.00 2.55
C LEU A 107 15.41 -14.01 1.57
N TYR A 108 14.77 -14.18 0.42
CA TYR A 108 15.26 -15.06 -0.63
C TYR A 108 15.13 -14.36 -2.00
N GLY A 109 16.17 -14.53 -2.82
CA GLY A 109 16.11 -14.38 -4.25
C GLY A 109 16.13 -15.78 -4.88
N LEU A 110 15.10 -16.10 -5.64
CA LEU A 110 14.92 -17.41 -6.27
C LEU A 110 15.01 -17.28 -7.80
N GLU A 111 15.55 -18.28 -8.46
CA GLU A 111 15.41 -18.43 -9.89
C GLU A 111 13.95 -18.78 -10.24
N PRO A 112 13.23 -17.95 -11.01
CA PRO A 112 11.79 -18.14 -11.22
C PRO A 112 11.41 -19.48 -11.83
N ALA A 113 12.25 -20.01 -12.73
CA ALA A 113 11.97 -21.26 -13.45
C ALA A 113 12.11 -22.51 -12.57
N THR A 114 12.97 -22.49 -11.55
CA THR A 114 13.35 -23.72 -10.79
C THR A 114 13.12 -23.62 -9.29
N GLY A 115 12.91 -22.40 -8.76
CA GLY A 115 12.86 -22.16 -7.32
C GLY A 115 14.23 -22.30 -6.61
N ARG A 116 15.32 -22.43 -7.37
CA ARG A 116 16.69 -22.50 -6.82
C ARG A 116 17.05 -21.17 -6.16
N ILE A 117 17.66 -21.24 -4.99
CA ILE A 117 18.09 -20.05 -4.25
C ILE A 117 19.29 -19.44 -4.94
N VAL A 118 19.18 -18.16 -5.29
CA VAL A 118 20.26 -17.31 -5.84
C VAL A 118 20.83 -16.42 -4.74
N HIS A 119 19.95 -15.83 -3.93
CA HIS A 119 20.33 -14.94 -2.82
C HIS A 119 19.63 -15.32 -1.53
N ARG A 120 20.28 -15.05 -0.39
CA ARG A 120 19.72 -15.20 0.95
C ARG A 120 20.04 -13.99 1.79
N GLY A 121 19.11 -13.58 2.62
CA GLY A 121 19.28 -12.54 3.62
C GLY A 121 18.48 -12.86 4.88
N LEU A 122 18.82 -12.17 5.95
CA LEU A 122 18.10 -12.24 7.22
C LEU A 122 18.04 -10.84 7.81
N LEU A 123 16.85 -10.41 8.16
CA LEU A 123 16.62 -9.19 8.93
C LEU A 123 16.23 -9.59 10.35
N GLU A 124 17.13 -9.40 11.29
CA GLU A 124 16.95 -9.79 12.68
C GLU A 124 17.18 -8.60 13.60
N GLY A 125 16.34 -8.47 14.58
CA GLY A 125 16.39 -7.41 15.51
C GLY A 125 16.51 -6.70 16.25
N PRO A 126 16.86 -5.98 17.26
CA PRO A 126 16.69 -4.54 17.16
C PRO A 126 17.68 -3.95 16.16
N HIS A 127 17.16 -3.06 15.29
CA HIS A 127 18.06 -2.30 14.42
C HIS A 127 19.10 -1.57 15.26
N ARG A 128 20.30 -1.39 14.74
CA ARG A 128 21.38 -0.70 15.43
C ARG A 128 20.86 0.62 15.98
N ARG A 129 20.97 0.80 17.30
CA ARG A 129 20.81 2.11 17.91
C ARG A 129 21.89 3.00 17.34
N ILE A 130 21.50 4.16 16.84
CA ILE A 130 22.45 5.20 16.57
C ILE A 130 22.81 5.78 17.94
N ASP A 131 24.07 5.69 18.32
CA ASP A 131 24.56 6.13 19.62
C ASP A 131 24.07 7.54 19.95
N GLY A 132 23.47 7.72 21.12
CA GLY A 132 22.94 8.98 21.61
C GLY A 132 21.48 9.29 21.27
N GLN A 133 20.76 8.41 20.58
CA GLN A 133 19.33 8.61 20.30
C GLN A 133 18.44 7.97 21.37
N ARG A 134 17.46 8.74 21.86
CA ARG A 134 16.41 8.22 22.75
C ARG A 134 15.44 7.34 21.96
N ASP A 135 15.00 6.24 22.59
CA ASP A 135 13.90 5.42 22.04
C ASP A 135 12.68 6.31 21.78
N VAL A 136 12.20 6.28 20.57
CA VAL A 136 10.96 6.97 20.20
C VAL A 136 9.82 6.00 20.40
N ALA A 137 8.97 6.27 21.36
CA ALA A 137 7.88 5.39 21.80
C ALA A 137 6.86 5.01 20.72
N PHE A 138 6.91 5.63 19.56
CA PHE A 138 5.97 5.40 18.46
C PHE A 138 6.60 4.81 17.19
N TYR A 139 7.88 4.59 17.21
CA TYR A 139 8.61 4.01 16.11
C TYR A 139 9.23 2.68 16.55
N VAL A 140 8.57 1.61 16.24
CA VAL A 140 9.15 0.28 16.38
C VAL A 140 10.02 0.05 15.15
N PRO A 141 11.35 0.05 15.28
CA PRO A 141 12.25 -0.09 14.14
C PRO A 141 12.24 -1.50 13.55
N GLY A 142 11.29 -2.33 13.95
CA GLY A 142 11.02 -3.63 13.34
C GLY A 142 10.39 -3.46 11.98
N ALA A 143 10.84 -4.23 11.03
CA ALA A 143 10.15 -4.36 9.77
C ALA A 143 9.20 -5.55 9.84
N ASN A 144 8.03 -5.40 9.26
CA ASN A 144 7.14 -6.51 8.97
C ASN A 144 7.38 -6.94 7.53
N SER A 145 7.34 -8.22 7.29
CA SER A 145 7.33 -8.73 5.92
C SER A 145 6.10 -8.23 5.20
N ASP A 146 6.28 -7.66 4.02
CA ASP A 146 5.22 -6.97 3.30
C ASP A 146 5.48 -7.02 1.78
N VAL A 147 4.83 -6.12 1.06
CA VAL A 147 5.06 -5.94 -0.37
C VAL A 147 6.48 -5.45 -0.61
N LEU A 148 7.24 -6.22 -1.36
CA LEU A 148 8.57 -5.80 -1.83
C LEU A 148 8.43 -4.86 -3.03
N VAL A 149 9.28 -3.84 -3.09
CA VAL A 149 9.32 -2.86 -4.18
C VAL A 149 10.73 -2.82 -4.77
N GLY A 150 10.84 -2.78 -6.08
CA GLY A 150 12.10 -2.63 -6.79
C GLY A 150 12.20 -1.28 -7.47
N GLU A 151 13.15 -0.43 -7.08
CA GLU A 151 13.37 0.89 -7.64
C GLU A 151 14.86 1.26 -7.64
N GLY A 152 15.34 1.98 -8.66
CA GLY A 152 16.70 2.50 -8.71
C GLY A 152 17.81 1.46 -8.49
N GLY A 153 17.63 0.21 -8.93
CA GLY A 153 18.61 -0.87 -8.74
C GLY A 153 18.63 -1.47 -7.32
N ARG A 154 17.67 -1.13 -6.47
CA ARG A 154 17.53 -1.64 -5.10
C ARG A 154 16.24 -2.42 -4.94
N ILE A 155 16.20 -3.24 -3.90
CA ILE A 155 14.99 -3.89 -3.38
C ILE A 155 14.62 -3.20 -2.07
N TYR A 156 13.37 -2.92 -1.87
CA TYR A 156 12.88 -2.28 -0.64
C TYR A 156 11.84 -3.16 0.05
N MET A 157 11.96 -3.25 1.34
CA MET A 157 10.92 -3.75 2.22
C MET A 157 10.47 -2.60 3.11
N ARG A 158 9.34 -2.00 2.79
CA ARG A 158 8.89 -0.72 3.36
C ARG A 158 9.97 0.36 3.21
N GLN A 159 10.45 0.96 4.29
CA GLN A 159 11.50 1.99 4.28
C GLN A 159 12.92 1.42 4.21
N LYS A 160 13.09 0.11 4.31
CA LYS A 160 14.41 -0.52 4.36
C LYS A 160 14.93 -0.86 2.96
N PRO A 161 15.98 -0.19 2.50
CA PRO A 161 16.64 -0.54 1.23
C PRO A 161 17.59 -1.72 1.40
N LEU A 162 17.60 -2.55 0.38
CA LEU A 162 18.46 -3.73 0.25
C LEU A 162 19.17 -3.70 -1.11
N THR A 163 20.36 -4.28 -1.17
CA THR A 163 20.97 -4.59 -2.47
C THR A 163 20.22 -5.72 -3.18
N PRO A 164 20.43 -5.93 -4.50
CA PRO A 164 19.87 -7.09 -5.19
C PRO A 164 20.27 -8.43 -4.54
N GLU A 165 21.40 -8.50 -3.87
CA GLU A 165 21.89 -9.67 -3.13
C GLU A 165 21.28 -9.77 -1.72
N LEU A 166 20.28 -8.92 -1.40
CA LEU A 166 19.54 -8.89 -0.14
C LEU A 166 20.37 -8.48 1.09
N LYS A 167 21.40 -7.68 0.89
CA LYS A 167 22.15 -7.06 1.99
C LYS A 167 21.54 -5.71 2.36
N GLU A 168 21.46 -5.42 3.66
CA GLU A 168 20.96 -4.12 4.13
C GLU A 168 21.86 -2.98 3.63
N ILE A 169 21.21 -1.88 3.24
CA ILE A 169 21.87 -0.61 2.92
C ILE A 169 21.61 0.34 4.08
N ASP A 170 22.64 0.95 4.60
CA ASP A 170 22.53 1.97 5.63
C ASP A 170 21.80 3.19 5.07
N THR A 171 20.90 3.76 5.85
CA THR A 171 20.12 4.94 5.49
C THR A 171 20.59 6.13 6.29
N GLU A 172 20.60 7.30 5.66
CA GLU A 172 20.86 8.55 6.36
C GLU A 172 19.69 8.87 7.29
N VAL A 173 19.99 8.93 8.60
CA VAL A 173 19.01 9.32 9.61
C VAL A 173 19.02 10.84 9.75
N LEU A 174 17.87 11.44 9.46
CA LEU A 174 17.71 12.89 9.43
C LEU A 174 17.34 13.47 10.79
N SER A 175 16.80 12.67 11.71
CA SER A 175 16.42 13.12 13.04
C SER A 175 16.37 12.01 14.08
N SER A 176 16.39 12.41 15.35
CA SER A 176 16.19 11.50 16.50
C SER A 176 14.83 10.83 16.55
N LYS A 177 13.90 11.16 15.65
CA LYS A 177 12.57 10.56 15.56
C LYS A 177 12.47 9.49 14.47
N GLY A 178 13.60 9.11 13.88
CA GLY A 178 13.69 8.07 12.88
C GLY A 178 13.30 8.52 11.46
N GLU A 179 13.19 9.84 11.22
CA GLU A 179 13.10 10.30 9.84
C GLU A 179 14.41 9.97 9.13
N ALA A 180 14.30 9.40 7.93
CA ALA A 180 15.45 8.92 7.18
C ALA A 180 15.31 9.21 5.68
N ASP A 181 16.44 9.41 5.00
CA ASP A 181 16.50 9.32 3.55
C ASP A 181 16.64 7.84 3.17
N VAL A 182 15.56 7.28 2.66
CA VAL A 182 15.48 5.85 2.34
C VAL A 182 15.65 5.59 0.83
N GLY A 183 15.79 6.64 0.04
CA GLY A 183 15.76 6.56 -1.43
C GLY A 183 14.33 6.64 -1.97
N LEU A 184 14.18 7.17 -3.18
CA LEU A 184 12.88 7.37 -3.83
C LEU A 184 12.26 6.02 -4.20
N HIS A 185 11.13 5.68 -3.61
CA HIS A 185 10.33 4.50 -3.93
C HIS A 185 8.91 4.61 -3.35
N VAL A 186 8.04 3.69 -3.73
CA VAL A 186 6.71 3.54 -3.12
C VAL A 186 6.84 2.66 -1.87
N PHE A 187 6.27 3.11 -0.76
CA PHE A 187 6.21 2.32 0.48
C PHE A 187 4.98 2.66 1.32
N SER A 188 4.59 1.73 2.17
CA SER A 188 3.55 1.97 3.16
C SER A 188 4.14 2.33 4.52
N THR A 189 3.38 3.07 5.32
CA THR A 189 3.77 3.46 6.68
C THR A 189 3.53 2.37 7.71
N SER A 190 2.78 1.34 7.33
CA SER A 190 2.49 0.16 8.14
C SER A 190 2.40 -1.06 7.23
N GLY A 191 2.49 -2.26 7.80
CA GLY A 191 2.30 -3.48 7.03
C GLY A 191 0.91 -3.57 6.42
N LEU A 192 0.82 -4.01 5.18
CA LEU A 192 -0.44 -4.14 4.46
C LEU A 192 -1.35 -5.20 5.11
N LEU A 193 -0.75 -6.24 5.63
CA LEU A 193 -1.43 -7.44 6.14
C LEU A 193 -1.31 -7.60 7.67
N ASP A 194 -0.77 -6.63 8.38
CA ASP A 194 -0.49 -6.72 9.82
C ASP A 194 -1.66 -6.30 10.72
N GLY A 195 -2.83 -6.04 10.15
CA GLY A 195 -3.99 -5.57 10.89
C GLY A 195 -3.85 -4.14 11.42
N SER A 196 -2.91 -3.39 10.90
CA SER A 196 -2.69 -1.99 11.28
C SER A 196 -3.94 -1.16 11.10
N TRP A 197 -4.07 -0.14 11.92
CA TRP A 197 -5.19 0.76 11.85
C TRP A 197 -5.19 1.51 10.51
N TYR A 198 -6.21 1.26 9.70
CA TYR A 198 -6.39 1.86 8.38
C TYR A 198 -6.23 3.39 8.38
N ASN A 199 -6.68 4.08 9.42
CA ASN A 199 -6.57 5.51 9.56
C ASN A 199 -5.14 6.03 9.78
N ARG A 200 -4.18 5.16 10.01
CA ARG A 200 -2.75 5.47 10.17
C ARG A 200 -1.88 4.87 9.07
N THR A 201 -2.48 4.09 8.17
CA THR A 201 -1.79 3.52 7.02
C THR A 201 -1.79 4.52 5.89
N PHE A 202 -0.61 4.83 5.39
CA PHE A 202 -0.41 5.67 4.23
C PHE A 202 0.54 4.98 3.27
N TRP A 203 0.21 5.07 1.99
CA TRP A 203 1.15 4.82 0.91
C TRP A 203 1.85 6.14 0.57
N MET A 204 3.15 6.07 0.31
CA MET A 204 3.96 7.22 -0.04
C MET A 204 4.82 6.89 -1.26
N TYR A 205 5.00 7.87 -2.14
CA TYR A 205 6.05 7.86 -3.16
C TYR A 205 7.06 8.96 -2.82
N SER A 206 8.07 8.62 -2.07
CA SER A 206 9.01 9.60 -1.49
C SER A 206 10.38 8.96 -1.26
N LYS A 207 11.41 9.78 -1.25
CA LYS A 207 12.75 9.39 -0.80
C LYS A 207 12.93 9.55 0.72
N ARG A 208 12.02 10.21 1.40
CA ARG A 208 12.12 10.51 2.83
C ARG A 208 10.96 9.92 3.61
N TRP A 209 11.28 9.25 4.69
CA TRP A 209 10.31 8.80 5.67
C TRP A 209 9.96 9.94 6.63
N PRO A 210 8.72 10.45 6.69
CA PRO A 210 8.37 11.65 7.45
C PRO A 210 7.89 11.39 8.87
N GLY A 211 7.84 10.16 9.32
CA GLY A 211 7.12 9.81 10.55
C GLY A 211 5.59 9.91 10.42
N PHE A 212 4.86 9.27 11.34
CA PHE A 212 3.41 9.09 11.26
C PHE A 212 2.59 10.38 11.27
N GLN A 213 3.05 11.40 12.00
CA GLN A 213 2.16 12.51 12.34
C GLN A 213 1.98 13.50 11.21
N LEU A 214 2.94 13.59 10.34
CA LEU A 214 2.97 14.58 9.29
C LEU A 214 2.86 13.99 7.89
N ALA A 215 2.75 12.66 7.77
CA ALA A 215 2.54 11.99 6.51
C ALA A 215 1.35 12.56 5.71
N ASN A 216 0.28 12.95 6.40
CA ASN A 216 -0.88 13.58 5.75
C ASN A 216 -0.64 15.01 5.25
N GLN A 217 0.47 15.64 5.56
CA GLN A 217 0.85 16.95 5.03
C GLN A 217 1.83 16.81 3.85
N ALA A 218 2.47 15.66 3.71
CA ALA A 218 3.42 15.42 2.64
C ALA A 218 2.72 15.28 1.27
N PRO A 219 3.38 15.69 0.17
CA PRO A 219 2.92 15.36 -1.17
C PRO A 219 3.03 13.87 -1.44
N LYS A 220 2.35 13.40 -2.48
CA LYS A 220 2.42 12.01 -2.98
C LYS A 220 2.15 10.96 -1.88
N THR A 221 1.16 11.23 -1.01
CA THR A 221 0.84 10.36 0.13
C THR A 221 -0.65 10.20 0.29
N GLY A 222 -1.15 8.98 0.44
CA GLY A 222 -2.57 8.71 0.63
C GLY A 222 -2.87 7.31 1.15
N GLN A 223 -4.12 7.03 1.51
CA GLN A 223 -4.57 5.70 1.91
C GLN A 223 -4.58 4.72 0.72
N LEU A 224 -4.77 5.24 -0.47
CA LEU A 224 -4.55 4.56 -1.75
C LEU A 224 -3.63 5.43 -2.60
N LEU A 225 -2.78 4.81 -3.39
CA LEU A 225 -1.84 5.51 -4.25
C LEU A 225 -1.58 4.69 -5.51
N VAL A 226 -1.62 5.36 -6.67
CA VAL A 226 -1.10 4.87 -7.94
C VAL A 226 -0.24 5.95 -8.57
N ALA A 227 0.75 5.57 -9.35
CA ALA A 227 1.64 6.50 -10.02
C ALA A 227 1.89 6.07 -11.47
N ASP A 228 2.13 7.05 -12.32
CA ASP A 228 2.76 6.88 -13.62
C ASP A 228 4.16 7.53 -13.61
N GLU A 229 4.80 7.66 -14.76
CA GLU A 229 6.15 8.22 -14.86
C GLU A 229 6.27 9.68 -14.37
N GLN A 230 5.19 10.45 -14.40
CA GLN A 230 5.20 11.89 -14.12
C GLN A 230 4.37 12.29 -12.91
N THR A 231 3.33 11.51 -12.58
CA THR A 231 2.27 11.92 -11.66
C THR A 231 1.93 10.80 -10.69
N THR A 232 1.77 11.18 -9.44
CA THR A 232 1.21 10.34 -8.38
C THR A 232 -0.22 10.77 -8.09
N TYR A 233 -1.14 9.82 -8.09
CA TYR A 233 -2.54 9.99 -7.74
C TYR A 233 -2.78 9.32 -6.39
N ALA A 234 -3.42 10.04 -5.47
CA ALA A 234 -3.62 9.53 -4.13
C ALA A 234 -4.98 9.92 -3.54
N VAL A 235 -5.44 9.12 -2.59
CA VAL A 235 -6.72 9.31 -1.90
C VAL A 235 -6.47 9.66 -0.45
N ARG A 236 -7.10 10.74 0.03
CA ARG A 236 -7.17 11.10 1.44
C ARG A 236 -8.55 10.79 1.98
N VAL A 237 -8.59 9.83 2.89
CA VAL A 237 -9.81 9.46 3.61
C VAL A 237 -9.98 10.34 4.84
N PHE A 238 -8.92 10.52 5.60
CA PHE A 238 -8.89 11.24 6.87
C PHE A 238 -8.16 12.58 6.72
N TYR A 239 -8.73 13.47 5.94
CA TYR A 239 -8.18 14.82 5.73
C TYR A 239 -8.46 15.77 6.90
N ARG A 240 -9.48 15.48 7.70
CA ARG A 240 -9.75 16.17 8.96
C ARG A 240 -9.20 15.36 10.12
N ARG A 241 -8.45 15.97 10.97
CA ARG A 241 -8.04 15.36 12.23
C ARG A 241 -7.72 16.42 13.28
N ASN A 242 -7.89 16.07 14.54
CA ASN A 242 -7.26 16.78 15.63
C ASN A 242 -5.82 16.28 15.80
N VAL A 243 -5.10 16.78 16.81
CA VAL A 243 -3.68 16.44 17.08
C VAL A 243 -3.46 14.94 17.28
N HIS A 244 -4.49 14.21 17.74
CA HIS A 244 -4.35 12.82 18.17
C HIS A 244 -5.16 11.82 17.33
N SER A 245 -6.20 12.26 16.66
CA SER A 245 -7.14 11.36 16.01
C SER A 245 -7.55 11.87 14.63
N PRO A 246 -7.53 11.01 13.61
CA PRO A 246 -8.17 11.32 12.36
C PRO A 246 -9.68 11.41 12.54
N MET A 247 -10.33 12.26 11.76
CA MET A 247 -11.76 12.48 11.80
C MET A 247 -12.35 12.28 10.42
N PHE A 248 -13.42 11.54 10.36
CA PHE A 248 -14.21 11.32 9.16
C PHE A 248 -15.68 11.61 9.44
N PHE A 249 -16.33 12.38 8.56
CA PHE A 249 -17.72 12.75 8.66
C PHE A 249 -18.48 12.15 7.49
N PRO A 250 -19.15 10.99 7.67
CA PRO A 250 -19.86 10.33 6.59
C PRO A 250 -20.97 11.22 6.02
N GLY A 251 -21.17 11.16 4.70
CA GLY A 251 -22.23 11.87 3.98
C GLY A 251 -22.04 13.37 3.84
N ARG A 252 -20.83 13.89 4.11
CA ARG A 252 -20.58 15.35 3.98
C ARG A 252 -19.74 15.71 2.76
N GLU A 253 -18.48 15.32 2.74
CA GLU A 253 -17.53 15.80 1.73
C GLU A 253 -16.95 14.66 0.88
N GLY A 254 -17.15 13.40 1.31
CA GLY A 254 -16.56 12.25 0.65
C GLY A 254 -15.06 12.14 0.88
N TYR A 255 -14.38 11.48 -0.05
CA TYR A 255 -12.93 11.32 -0.03
C TYR A 255 -12.27 12.32 -0.97
N LEU A 256 -11.08 12.77 -0.61
CA LEU A 256 -10.27 13.65 -1.44
C LEU A 256 -9.37 12.81 -2.35
N LEU A 257 -9.61 12.89 -3.65
CA LEU A 257 -8.71 12.40 -4.69
C LEU A 257 -7.89 13.57 -5.21
N PHE A 258 -6.59 13.38 -5.41
CA PHE A 258 -5.71 14.43 -5.89
C PHE A 258 -4.53 13.88 -6.69
N ALA A 259 -3.85 14.76 -7.41
CA ALA A 259 -2.65 14.46 -8.18
C ALA A 259 -1.49 15.38 -7.81
N ASP A 260 -0.30 14.81 -7.69
CA ASP A 260 0.96 15.50 -7.47
C ASP A 260 1.96 15.14 -8.57
N ARG A 261 2.85 16.08 -8.94
CA ARG A 261 4.00 15.74 -9.77
C ARG A 261 4.97 14.83 -9.01
N ASN A 262 5.54 13.84 -9.68
CA ASN A 262 6.53 12.94 -9.06
C ASN A 262 7.80 13.69 -8.61
N THR A 263 8.10 14.82 -9.23
CA THR A 263 9.21 15.72 -8.84
C THR A 263 8.93 16.54 -7.59
N THR A 264 7.67 16.60 -7.11
CA THR A 264 7.34 17.32 -5.87
C THR A 264 7.80 16.50 -4.68
N GLU A 265 8.78 17.01 -3.95
CA GLU A 265 9.30 16.37 -2.76
C GLU A 265 8.75 17.01 -1.47
N PRO A 266 8.57 16.24 -0.41
CA PRO A 266 8.27 16.80 0.89
C PRO A 266 9.45 17.63 1.39
N GLN A 267 9.17 18.78 1.98
CA GLN A 267 10.17 19.57 2.67
C GLN A 267 10.03 19.45 4.18
N ILE A 268 11.15 19.60 4.89
CA ILE A 268 11.19 19.65 6.36
C ILE A 268 10.90 21.09 6.80
N VAL A 269 9.90 21.26 7.65
CA VAL A 269 9.57 22.57 8.20
C VAL A 269 10.71 23.08 9.09
N GLY A 270 11.18 24.31 8.82
CA GLY A 270 12.26 24.94 9.57
C GLY A 270 13.69 24.50 9.15
N GLU A 271 13.82 23.65 8.14
CA GLU A 271 15.12 23.40 7.50
C GLU A 271 15.54 24.63 6.69
N ALA A 272 16.86 24.86 6.61
CA ALA A 272 17.40 25.97 5.80
C ALA A 272 16.93 25.85 4.34
N GLY A 273 16.37 26.92 3.79
CA GLY A 273 15.81 26.95 2.45
C GLY A 273 14.38 26.39 2.32
N SER A 274 13.76 25.92 3.40
CA SER A 274 12.36 25.48 3.36
C SER A 274 11.43 26.65 3.08
N ARG A 275 10.43 26.42 2.23
CA ARG A 275 9.37 27.39 1.92
C ARG A 275 8.20 27.26 2.89
N PRO A 276 7.37 28.30 3.07
CA PRO A 276 6.15 28.18 3.86
C PRO A 276 5.28 27.01 3.38
N PRO A 277 4.65 26.25 4.28
CA PRO A 277 3.76 25.16 3.90
C PRO A 277 2.57 25.67 3.10
N VAL A 278 2.23 24.97 2.02
CA VAL A 278 0.99 25.21 1.30
C VAL A 278 -0.16 24.57 2.08
N GLN A 279 -1.12 25.39 2.48
CA GLN A 279 -2.35 24.90 3.09
C GLN A 279 -3.29 24.44 1.98
N TRP A 280 -3.44 23.13 1.83
CA TRP A 280 -4.20 22.53 0.74
C TRP A 280 -5.40 21.69 1.20
N LEU A 281 -5.41 21.29 2.46
CA LEU A 281 -6.57 20.59 3.02
C LEU A 281 -7.54 21.61 3.63
N PRO A 282 -8.85 21.37 3.53
CA PRO A 282 -9.83 22.26 4.15
C PRO A 282 -9.62 22.30 5.67
N GLN A 283 -9.75 23.49 6.22
CA GLN A 283 -9.73 23.66 7.67
C GLN A 283 -10.96 22.97 8.25
N SER A 284 -10.77 22.02 9.17
CA SER A 284 -11.85 21.54 10.01
C SER A 284 -12.24 22.62 11.03
N ASP A 285 -13.45 22.53 11.59
CA ASP A 285 -13.88 23.42 12.68
C ASP A 285 -12.96 23.38 13.90
N TYR A 286 -12.23 22.28 14.07
CA TYR A 286 -11.15 22.12 15.05
C TYR A 286 -9.82 22.76 14.63
N ALA A 287 -9.62 23.03 13.37
CA ALA A 287 -8.38 23.56 12.82
C ALA A 287 -8.45 25.07 12.54
N ARG A 288 -9.57 25.71 12.75
CA ARG A 288 -9.67 27.19 12.62
C ARG A 288 -8.63 27.83 13.54
N GLY A 289 -7.60 28.41 12.95
CA GLY A 289 -6.48 29.04 13.65
C GLY A 289 -5.34 28.11 14.07
N ARG A 290 -5.32 26.82 13.69
CA ARG A 290 -4.30 25.84 14.10
C ARG A 290 -3.45 25.25 12.98
N GLY A 291 -3.63 25.64 11.71
CA GLY A 291 -2.81 25.13 10.61
C GLY A 291 -1.31 25.23 10.90
N ASP A 292 -0.85 26.42 11.23
CA ASP A 292 0.54 26.67 11.62
C ASP A 292 0.88 26.10 13.01
N GLN A 293 -0.10 26.00 13.91
CA GLN A 293 0.09 25.42 15.23
C GLN A 293 0.17 23.88 15.20
N MET A 294 -0.44 23.22 14.23
CA MET A 294 -0.35 21.75 14.09
C MET A 294 1.07 21.31 13.76
N VAL A 295 1.75 22.06 12.92
CA VAL A 295 3.18 21.86 12.65
C VAL A 295 4.00 22.15 13.91
N LYS A 296 3.67 23.20 14.67
CA LYS A 296 4.33 23.57 15.93
C LYS A 296 4.02 22.61 17.09
N LEU A 297 2.79 22.10 17.19
CA LEU A 297 2.37 21.17 18.24
C LEU A 297 2.97 19.77 18.05
N GLY A 298 3.08 19.29 16.81
CA GLY A 298 3.70 18.00 16.51
C GLY A 298 5.10 17.90 17.09
N SER A 299 5.90 18.97 17.02
CA SER A 299 7.26 19.01 17.54
C SER A 299 7.33 19.12 19.06
N LYS A 300 6.46 19.92 19.69
CA LYS A 300 6.41 20.08 21.15
C LYS A 300 5.89 18.84 21.87
N ALA A 301 4.88 18.17 21.31
CA ALA A 301 4.26 16.98 21.91
C ALA A 301 5.24 15.80 22.01
N PHE A 302 6.31 15.77 21.20
CA PHE A 302 7.27 14.67 21.15
C PHE A 302 8.67 15.05 21.65
N GLY A 303 8.82 16.16 22.35
CA GLY A 303 10.06 16.54 23.04
C GLY A 303 11.26 16.79 22.11
N GLY A 304 11.01 17.14 20.86
CA GLY A 304 12.06 17.46 19.90
C GLY A 304 12.42 18.93 19.91
N ASP A 305 13.70 19.23 20.03
CA ASP A 305 14.23 20.60 20.01
C ASP A 305 14.16 21.26 18.62
N LYS A 306 13.84 20.47 17.58
CA LYS A 306 13.64 20.94 16.21
C LYS A 306 12.27 20.54 15.73
N MET A 307 11.57 21.51 15.18
CA MET A 307 10.27 21.29 14.52
C MET A 307 10.50 20.56 13.20
N ILE A 308 10.50 19.24 13.25
CA ILE A 308 10.60 18.41 12.05
C ILE A 308 9.21 18.01 11.65
N GLY A 309 8.80 18.44 10.47
CA GLY A 309 7.56 18.08 9.87
C GLY A 309 7.70 18.10 8.37
N TYR A 310 7.20 17.06 7.72
CA TYR A 310 7.15 17.03 6.27
C TYR A 310 5.89 17.70 5.81
N THR A 311 6.04 18.62 4.89
CA THR A 311 4.94 19.40 4.35
C THR A 311 5.11 19.58 2.86
N ARG A 312 4.04 19.99 2.20
CA ARG A 312 4.14 20.39 0.78
C ARG A 312 4.47 21.87 0.65
N ALA A 313 5.38 22.16 -0.27
CA ALA A 313 5.71 23.52 -0.68
C ALA A 313 5.00 23.93 -1.97
N ASP A 314 4.52 22.97 -2.74
CA ASP A 314 3.81 23.18 -4.00
C ASP A 314 2.37 22.67 -3.89
N PRO A 315 1.40 23.34 -4.53
CA PRO A 315 0.02 22.85 -4.57
C PRO A 315 -0.06 21.56 -5.37
N ALA A 316 -1.10 20.77 -5.12
CA ALA A 316 -1.46 19.65 -5.97
C ALA A 316 -1.78 20.14 -7.39
N LEU A 317 -1.56 19.28 -8.39
CA LEU A 317 -1.95 19.58 -9.78
C LEU A 317 -3.45 19.82 -9.88
N TRP A 318 -4.21 18.97 -9.21
CA TRP A 318 -5.65 19.10 -9.06
C TRP A 318 -6.13 18.32 -7.84
N MET A 319 -7.34 18.66 -7.36
CA MET A 319 -8.03 18.02 -6.24
C MET A 319 -9.49 17.84 -6.59
N LEU A 320 -10.06 16.69 -6.25
CA LEU A 320 -11.46 16.35 -6.48
C LEU A 320 -12.06 15.70 -5.23
N TRP A 321 -13.12 16.28 -4.69
CA TRP A 321 -13.92 15.69 -3.65
C TRP A 321 -14.98 14.79 -4.25
N LEU A 322 -14.95 13.51 -3.89
CA LEU A 322 -15.90 12.52 -4.38
C LEU A 322 -16.75 11.99 -3.24
N PRO A 323 -18.10 11.98 -3.36
CA PRO A 323 -19.00 11.38 -2.40
C PRO A 323 -18.99 9.83 -2.55
N VAL A 324 -17.80 9.27 -2.61
CA VAL A 324 -17.52 7.85 -2.77
C VAL A 324 -16.46 7.46 -1.75
N ARG A 325 -16.70 6.41 -1.00
CA ARG A 325 -15.71 5.78 -0.11
C ARG A 325 -14.79 4.90 -0.92
N ILE A 326 -13.83 5.51 -1.57
CA ILE A 326 -12.93 4.85 -2.52
C ILE A 326 -12.22 3.69 -1.82
N ARG A 327 -12.38 2.49 -2.35
CA ARG A 327 -11.73 1.24 -1.91
C ARG A 327 -10.73 0.71 -2.94
N ALA A 328 -10.93 1.02 -4.20
CA ALA A 328 -10.07 0.55 -5.28
C ALA A 328 -9.78 1.68 -6.26
N MET A 329 -8.57 1.69 -6.78
CA MET A 329 -8.09 2.71 -7.71
C MET A 329 -7.13 2.07 -8.71
N VAL A 330 -7.34 2.37 -10.00
CA VAL A 330 -6.45 1.92 -11.07
C VAL A 330 -6.27 3.00 -12.12
N LYS A 331 -5.02 3.25 -12.52
CA LYS A 331 -4.65 4.19 -13.57
C LYS A 331 -4.37 3.43 -14.86
N THR A 332 -5.13 3.77 -15.90
CA THR A 332 -4.81 3.39 -17.27
C THR A 332 -4.06 4.52 -17.97
N ARG A 333 -3.71 4.34 -19.22
CA ARG A 333 -3.06 5.41 -19.99
C ARG A 333 -3.83 6.74 -19.90
N ASP A 334 -5.14 6.71 -20.11
CA ASP A 334 -5.94 7.92 -20.35
C ASP A 334 -7.00 8.17 -19.26
N VAL A 335 -7.21 7.23 -18.34
CA VAL A 335 -8.27 7.30 -17.33
C VAL A 335 -7.77 6.83 -15.98
N LEU A 336 -8.16 7.55 -14.95
CA LEU A 336 -8.05 7.11 -13.56
C LEU A 336 -9.42 6.62 -13.09
N PHE A 337 -9.54 5.32 -12.79
CA PHE A 337 -10.75 4.73 -12.25
C PHE A 337 -10.67 4.65 -10.74
N VAL A 338 -11.74 5.02 -10.07
CA VAL A 338 -11.90 4.86 -8.62
C VAL A 338 -13.27 4.26 -8.33
N ALA A 339 -13.34 3.35 -7.37
CA ALA A 339 -14.60 2.71 -7.01
C ALA A 339 -14.73 2.45 -5.51
N GLY A 340 -15.97 2.46 -5.04
CA GLY A 340 -16.31 2.18 -3.65
C GLY A 340 -17.78 2.48 -3.34
N PRO A 341 -18.25 2.15 -2.12
CA PRO A 341 -19.58 2.52 -1.67
C PRO A 341 -19.82 4.02 -1.76
N PRO A 342 -21.05 4.48 -2.01
CA PRO A 342 -21.38 5.90 -1.93
C PRO A 342 -21.18 6.42 -0.50
N ASP A 343 -20.69 7.66 -0.36
CA ASP A 343 -20.57 8.31 0.94
C ASP A 343 -21.92 8.89 1.38
N LEU A 344 -22.80 8.01 1.80
CA LEU A 344 -24.14 8.32 2.31
C LEU A 344 -24.21 8.01 3.80
N TYR A 345 -24.98 8.83 4.52
CA TYR A 345 -25.31 8.60 5.91
C TYR A 345 -26.84 8.62 6.10
N ASP A 346 -27.39 7.48 6.48
CA ASP A 346 -28.78 7.32 6.86
C ASP A 346 -28.84 7.10 8.39
N PRO A 347 -29.48 8.00 9.17
CA PRO A 347 -29.59 7.83 10.61
C PRO A 347 -30.30 6.53 11.03
N LYS A 348 -31.16 5.96 10.18
CA LYS A 348 -31.87 4.70 10.45
C LYS A 348 -31.00 3.47 10.19
N GLU A 349 -30.08 3.59 9.20
CA GLU A 349 -29.15 2.54 8.81
C GLU A 349 -27.73 3.10 8.64
N PRO A 350 -27.06 3.55 9.71
CA PRO A 350 -25.82 4.32 9.61
C PRO A 350 -24.66 3.56 8.95
N PHE A 351 -24.69 2.23 8.98
CA PHE A 351 -23.64 1.38 8.39
C PHE A 351 -23.98 0.85 6.99
N ALA A 352 -25.22 1.04 6.50
CA ALA A 352 -25.67 0.42 5.25
C ALA A 352 -24.78 0.70 4.04
N ALA A 353 -24.30 1.95 3.88
CA ALA A 353 -23.42 2.30 2.79
C ALA A 353 -22.01 1.68 2.94
N ILE A 354 -21.43 1.73 4.15
CA ILE A 354 -20.07 1.19 4.38
C ILE A 354 -20.02 -0.34 4.28
N GLU A 355 -21.13 -1.00 4.65
CA GLU A 355 -21.29 -2.46 4.53
C GLU A 355 -21.62 -2.92 3.10
N GLY A 356 -21.79 -1.98 2.16
CA GLY A 356 -22.06 -2.29 0.76
C GLY A 356 -23.53 -2.53 0.43
N ARG A 357 -24.45 -2.42 1.39
CA ARG A 357 -25.91 -2.61 1.17
C ARG A 357 -26.57 -1.52 0.30
N LYS A 358 -25.84 -0.47 -0.01
CA LYS A 358 -26.23 0.60 -0.96
C LYS A 358 -25.47 0.53 -2.29
N GLY A 359 -24.87 -0.64 -2.60
CA GLY A 359 -24.06 -0.83 -3.79
C GLY A 359 -22.76 -0.04 -3.78
N ALA A 360 -22.24 0.22 -4.96
CA ALA A 360 -21.03 1.01 -5.16
C ALA A 360 -21.12 1.90 -6.39
N VAL A 361 -20.19 2.84 -6.48
CA VAL A 361 -20.03 3.75 -7.61
C VAL A 361 -18.62 3.56 -8.18
N LEU A 362 -18.54 3.38 -9.48
CA LEU A 362 -17.31 3.45 -10.27
C LEU A 362 -17.28 4.81 -10.97
N VAL A 363 -16.24 5.57 -10.74
CA VAL A 363 -16.02 6.88 -11.34
C VAL A 363 -14.78 6.85 -12.23
N ALA A 364 -14.91 7.36 -13.43
CA ALA A 364 -13.81 7.60 -14.35
C ALA A 364 -13.42 9.09 -14.26
N VAL A 365 -12.15 9.36 -14.05
CA VAL A 365 -11.59 10.70 -13.85
C VAL A 365 -10.49 10.95 -14.88
N SER A 366 -10.47 12.14 -15.45
CA SER A 366 -9.35 12.59 -16.29
C SER A 366 -8.09 12.74 -15.44
N PRO A 367 -7.01 12.02 -15.73
CA PRO A 367 -5.79 12.12 -14.94
C PRO A 367 -5.11 13.48 -15.10
N GLN A 368 -5.35 14.20 -16.20
CA GLN A 368 -4.76 15.50 -16.49
C GLN A 368 -5.45 16.64 -15.73
N THR A 369 -6.79 16.58 -15.62
CA THR A 369 -7.58 17.70 -15.10
C THR A 369 -8.27 17.42 -13.77
N GLY A 370 -8.38 16.16 -13.36
CA GLY A 370 -9.15 15.74 -12.19
C GLY A 370 -10.67 15.81 -12.41
N GLN A 371 -11.14 16.09 -13.63
CA GLN A 371 -12.58 16.13 -13.92
C GLN A 371 -13.16 14.73 -14.04
N GLU A 372 -14.36 14.53 -13.50
CA GLU A 372 -15.14 13.33 -13.73
C GLU A 372 -15.57 13.28 -15.21
N ILE A 373 -15.22 12.18 -15.89
CA ILE A 373 -15.54 11.95 -17.30
C ILE A 373 -16.56 10.84 -17.51
N GLY A 374 -16.92 10.14 -16.46
CA GLY A 374 -17.96 9.12 -16.48
C GLY A 374 -18.21 8.49 -15.13
N ARG A 375 -19.41 7.94 -14.96
CA ARG A 375 -19.85 7.28 -13.73
C ARG A 375 -20.78 6.12 -14.06
N THR A 376 -20.65 5.03 -13.31
CA THR A 376 -21.60 3.91 -13.34
C THR A 376 -21.76 3.33 -11.94
N THR A 377 -22.81 2.57 -11.74
CA THR A 377 -23.07 1.86 -10.48
C THR A 377 -22.63 0.41 -10.57
N LEU A 378 -22.26 -0.15 -9.43
CA LEU A 378 -22.04 -1.57 -9.21
C LEU A 378 -23.01 -2.03 -8.12
N ASP A 379 -23.57 -3.21 -8.24
CA ASP A 379 -24.51 -3.74 -7.25
C ASP A 379 -23.81 -4.04 -5.92
N VAL A 380 -22.52 -4.40 -6.00
CA VAL A 380 -21.68 -4.77 -4.87
C VAL A 380 -20.36 -3.99 -4.90
N PRO A 381 -19.85 -3.53 -3.76
CA PRO A 381 -18.58 -2.81 -3.71
C PRO A 381 -17.38 -3.71 -4.08
N PRO A 382 -16.31 -3.11 -4.63
CA PRO A 382 -15.06 -3.82 -4.79
C PRO A 382 -14.43 -4.13 -3.43
N VAL A 383 -13.64 -5.19 -3.37
CA VAL A 383 -12.71 -5.41 -2.25
C VAL A 383 -11.66 -4.31 -2.23
N PHE A 384 -10.94 -4.16 -1.11
CA PHE A 384 -9.87 -3.17 -1.01
C PHE A 384 -8.78 -3.48 -2.05
N ASP A 385 -8.43 -2.46 -2.85
CA ASP A 385 -7.49 -2.52 -3.99
C ASP A 385 -7.85 -3.58 -5.07
N GLY A 386 -9.12 -3.94 -5.16
CA GLY A 386 -9.64 -5.05 -5.97
C GLY A 386 -9.93 -4.71 -7.42
N MET A 387 -9.19 -3.79 -8.07
CA MET A 387 -9.38 -3.48 -9.48
C MET A 387 -8.08 -3.62 -10.28
N ILE A 388 -8.19 -4.15 -11.49
CA ILE A 388 -7.11 -4.15 -12.48
C ILE A 388 -7.64 -3.75 -13.85
N ALA A 389 -6.77 -3.17 -14.67
CA ALA A 389 -7.08 -2.82 -16.06
C ALA A 389 -6.24 -3.64 -17.03
N ALA A 390 -6.86 -4.07 -18.10
CA ALA A 390 -6.23 -4.70 -19.24
C ALA A 390 -6.71 -4.00 -20.53
N PRO A 391 -6.07 -4.24 -21.68
CA PRO A 391 -6.49 -3.60 -22.93
C PRO A 391 -7.98 -3.78 -23.21
N GLY A 392 -8.72 -2.66 -23.23
CA GLY A 392 -10.15 -2.62 -23.47
C GLY A 392 -11.06 -3.18 -22.37
N ARG A 393 -10.54 -3.46 -21.18
CA ARG A 393 -11.32 -4.06 -20.08
C ARG A 393 -10.87 -3.55 -18.72
N LEU A 394 -11.83 -3.44 -17.80
CA LEU A 394 -11.61 -3.21 -16.39
C LEU A 394 -12.20 -4.37 -15.60
N PHE A 395 -11.42 -4.99 -14.75
CA PHE A 395 -11.88 -6.08 -13.87
C PHE A 395 -11.97 -5.57 -12.44
N ALA A 396 -12.99 -6.00 -11.72
CA ALA A 396 -13.14 -5.71 -10.30
C ALA A 396 -13.54 -6.98 -9.54
N SER A 397 -12.79 -7.27 -8.48
CA SER A 397 -13.16 -8.29 -7.49
C SER A 397 -14.08 -7.64 -6.45
N LEU A 398 -15.25 -8.23 -6.20
CA LEU A 398 -16.28 -7.68 -5.34
C LEU A 398 -16.31 -8.40 -3.98
N ILE A 399 -16.89 -7.76 -2.97
CA ILE A 399 -16.91 -8.29 -1.59
C ILE A 399 -17.78 -9.54 -1.42
N ASP A 400 -18.63 -9.87 -2.39
CA ASP A 400 -19.43 -11.10 -2.43
C ASP A 400 -18.67 -12.29 -3.07
N GLY A 401 -17.40 -12.09 -3.48
CA GLY A 401 -16.57 -13.10 -4.11
C GLY A 401 -16.73 -13.18 -5.62
N THR A 402 -17.52 -12.32 -6.23
CA THR A 402 -17.65 -12.26 -7.70
C THR A 402 -16.52 -11.42 -8.32
N VAL A 403 -16.21 -11.72 -9.58
CA VAL A 403 -15.33 -10.88 -10.41
C VAL A 403 -16.15 -10.38 -11.59
N VAL A 404 -16.21 -9.06 -11.75
CA VAL A 404 -16.89 -8.43 -12.88
C VAL A 404 -15.89 -7.93 -13.91
N CYS A 405 -16.24 -8.05 -15.18
CA CYS A 405 -15.50 -7.47 -16.30
C CYS A 405 -16.35 -6.36 -16.94
N LEU A 406 -15.83 -5.15 -16.92
CA LEU A 406 -16.45 -4.00 -17.56
C LEU A 406 -15.73 -3.74 -18.89
N PRO A 407 -16.41 -3.85 -20.03
CA PRO A 407 -15.79 -3.58 -21.33
C PRO A 407 -15.51 -2.08 -21.46
N GLY A 408 -14.35 -1.76 -22.01
CA GLY A 408 -14.07 -0.41 -22.49
C GLY A 408 -15.02 -0.05 -23.63
N ARG A 409 -15.38 1.22 -23.76
CA ARG A 409 -16.04 1.66 -24.97
C ARG A 409 -15.07 1.47 -26.13
N SER A 410 -15.46 0.69 -27.15
CA SER A 410 -14.81 0.77 -28.45
C SER A 410 -14.92 2.22 -28.91
N GLN A 411 -13.80 2.88 -29.14
CA GLN A 411 -13.83 4.14 -29.89
C GLN A 411 -14.44 3.81 -31.25
N PRO A 412 -15.40 4.63 -31.72
CA PRO A 412 -15.98 4.46 -33.05
C PRO A 412 -14.93 4.62 -34.14
#